data_a25a929179374a5842666b9c97e6788b
#
_entry.id   a25a929179374a5842666b9c97e6788b
#
_cell.length_a   1.000
_cell.length_b   1.000
_cell.length_c   1.000
_cell.angle_alpha   90.00
_cell.angle_beta   90.00
_cell.angle_gamma   90.00
#
_symmetry.space_group_name_H-M   'P 1'
#
loop_
_entity.id
_entity.type
_entity.pdbx_description
1 polymer ?
#
loop_
_entity_poly.entity_id
_entity_poly.type
_entity_poly.pdbx_seq_one_letter_code
_entity_poly.pdbx_strand_id
1 'polypeptide(L)'
;MRIEKWKADSDSKQQAQGNADSVQRNLTTALPALIDNVRSAPQNVNAEFKLYRNLNALYDVFASLTESAGAFGPRSDYDALTQQLGVIDSVRRNLGDELERLTSSTQLELNQLRTQVRTLKQQAAATPPKKAIVDDTEPAKKTASHKKKPAQKSTTPATGSSNSTPGSAGSSAAPVAKEQ
;
A
#
# COMPACT_ATOMS: atom_id res chain seq x y z
N MET A 1 20.81 -9.01 -30.27
CA MET A 1 20.34 -10.41 -30.20
C MET A 1 19.38 -10.66 -31.38
N ARG A 2 19.51 -11.77 -32.10
CA ARG A 2 18.67 -12.15 -33.26
C ARG A 2 18.15 -13.56 -33.06
N ILE A 3 17.04 -13.69 -32.34
CA ILE A 3 16.42 -14.96 -31.94
C ILE A 3 16.03 -15.80 -33.17
N GLU A 4 15.65 -15.16 -34.28
CA GLU A 4 15.30 -15.87 -35.55
C GLU A 4 16.46 -16.75 -36.08
N LYS A 5 17.71 -16.37 -35.76
CA LYS A 5 18.92 -17.10 -36.18
C LYS A 5 19.36 -18.22 -35.25
N TRP A 6 18.67 -18.37 -34.10
CA TRP A 6 19.00 -19.42 -33.15
C TRP A 6 18.71 -20.82 -33.73
N LYS A 7 19.44 -21.80 -33.25
CA LYS A 7 19.28 -23.20 -33.67
C LYS A 7 18.19 -23.91 -32.86
N ALA A 8 16.98 -23.38 -32.88
CA ALA A 8 15.83 -23.88 -32.17
C ALA A 8 14.66 -24.14 -33.10
N ASP A 9 13.68 -24.92 -32.66
CA ASP A 9 12.39 -25.08 -33.31
C ASP A 9 11.56 -23.77 -33.22
N SER A 10 10.45 -23.75 -33.96
CA SER A 10 9.56 -22.55 -34.02
C SER A 10 9.01 -22.13 -32.66
N ASP A 11 8.60 -23.10 -31.86
CA ASP A 11 7.94 -22.82 -30.58
C ASP A 11 8.93 -22.27 -29.57
N SER A 12 10.13 -22.83 -29.49
CA SER A 12 11.23 -22.32 -28.66
C SER A 12 11.66 -20.91 -29.07
N LYS A 13 11.72 -20.61 -30.39
CA LYS A 13 11.98 -19.24 -30.86
C LYS A 13 10.88 -18.27 -30.48
N GLN A 14 9.62 -18.66 -30.64
CA GLN A 14 8.47 -17.83 -30.28
C GLN A 14 8.44 -17.54 -28.77
N GLN A 15 8.72 -18.55 -27.94
CA GLN A 15 8.82 -18.36 -26.51
C GLN A 15 9.95 -17.40 -26.12
N ALA A 16 11.15 -17.60 -26.69
CA ALA A 16 12.29 -16.71 -26.45
C ALA A 16 11.99 -15.27 -26.89
N GLN A 17 11.31 -15.09 -28.04
CA GLN A 17 10.87 -13.77 -28.51
C GLN A 17 9.86 -13.15 -27.55
N GLY A 18 8.85 -13.90 -27.08
CA GLY A 18 7.87 -13.45 -26.11
C GLY A 18 8.51 -13.02 -24.78
N ASN A 19 9.52 -13.75 -24.33
CA ASN A 19 10.31 -13.39 -23.15
C ASN A 19 11.10 -12.08 -23.38
N ALA A 20 11.75 -11.95 -24.54
CA ALA A 20 12.49 -10.73 -24.89
C ALA A 20 11.57 -9.51 -24.96
N ASP A 21 10.40 -9.63 -25.57
CA ASP A 21 9.38 -8.57 -25.64
C ASP A 21 8.83 -8.20 -24.27
N SER A 22 8.68 -9.18 -23.37
CA SER A 22 8.24 -8.96 -21.99
C SER A 22 9.29 -8.20 -21.18
N VAL A 23 10.55 -8.59 -21.31
CA VAL A 23 11.69 -7.87 -20.71
C VAL A 23 11.72 -6.42 -21.23
N GLN A 24 11.64 -6.23 -22.54
CA GLN A 24 11.67 -4.89 -23.13
C GLN A 24 10.53 -4.01 -22.62
N ARG A 25 9.30 -4.50 -22.61
CA ARG A 25 8.13 -3.75 -22.07
C ARG A 25 8.31 -3.42 -20.60
N ASN A 26 8.83 -4.34 -19.80
CA ASN A 26 9.09 -4.08 -18.39
C ASN A 26 10.10 -2.94 -18.22
N LEU A 27 11.24 -3.02 -18.91
CA LEU A 27 12.31 -2.02 -18.81
C LEU A 27 11.91 -0.63 -19.32
N THR A 28 11.02 -0.56 -20.31
CA THR A 28 10.62 0.72 -20.94
C THR A 28 9.40 1.36 -20.26
N THR A 29 8.55 0.59 -19.57
CA THR A 29 7.28 1.08 -19.06
C THR A 29 7.11 0.81 -17.56
N ALA A 30 7.13 -0.45 -17.14
CA ALA A 30 6.79 -0.80 -15.76
C ALA A 30 7.87 -0.39 -14.76
N LEU A 31 9.12 -0.71 -15.06
CA LEU A 31 10.25 -0.45 -14.17
C LEU A 31 10.47 1.04 -13.92
N PRO A 32 10.48 1.94 -14.93
CA PRO A 32 10.61 3.37 -14.71
C PRO A 32 9.52 3.93 -13.81
N ALA A 33 8.26 3.56 -14.02
CA ALA A 33 7.14 4.02 -13.20
C ALA A 33 7.27 3.58 -11.73
N LEU A 34 7.76 2.37 -11.48
CA LEU A 34 8.01 1.88 -10.12
C LEU A 34 9.17 2.59 -9.45
N ILE A 35 10.25 2.89 -10.20
CA ILE A 35 11.38 3.68 -9.70
C ILE A 35 10.92 5.09 -9.32
N ASP A 36 10.10 5.74 -10.15
CA ASP A 36 9.58 7.08 -9.86
C ASP A 36 8.67 7.08 -8.61
N ASN A 37 7.89 6.02 -8.39
CA ASN A 37 7.11 5.87 -7.16
C ASN A 37 8.01 5.77 -5.91
N VAL A 38 9.11 5.02 -5.97
CA VAL A 38 10.07 4.92 -4.85
C VAL A 38 10.78 6.25 -4.64
N ARG A 39 11.21 6.94 -5.71
CA ARG A 39 11.84 8.27 -5.62
C ARG A 39 10.93 9.31 -4.98
N SER A 40 9.64 9.25 -5.29
CA SER A 40 8.64 10.18 -4.74
C SER A 40 8.34 9.94 -3.26
N ALA A 41 8.56 8.73 -2.77
CA ALA A 41 8.28 8.32 -1.40
C ALA A 41 9.30 7.29 -0.89
N PRO A 42 10.55 7.71 -0.59
CA PRO A 42 11.66 6.79 -0.28
C PRO A 42 11.48 5.98 1.02
N GLN A 43 10.55 6.38 1.90
CA GLN A 43 10.22 5.66 3.13
C GLN A 43 8.97 4.78 2.99
N ASN A 44 8.47 4.62 1.78
CA ASN A 44 7.26 3.85 1.53
C ASN A 44 7.61 2.39 1.24
N VAL A 45 7.57 1.56 2.27
CA VAL A 45 7.80 0.10 2.19
C VAL A 45 6.97 -0.56 1.08
N ASN A 46 5.74 -0.11 0.85
CA ASN A 46 4.87 -0.68 -0.19
C ASN A 46 5.38 -0.35 -1.60
N ALA A 47 5.90 0.87 -1.84
CA ALA A 47 6.48 1.25 -3.12
C ALA A 47 7.74 0.43 -3.42
N GLU A 48 8.62 0.28 -2.44
CA GLU A 48 9.82 -0.55 -2.56
C GLU A 48 9.50 -2.03 -2.77
N PHE A 49 8.51 -2.55 -2.04
CA PHE A 49 8.08 -3.94 -2.20
C PHE A 49 7.51 -4.22 -3.60
N LYS A 50 6.78 -3.26 -4.20
CA LYS A 50 6.30 -3.38 -5.58
C LYS A 50 7.46 -3.41 -6.57
N LEU A 51 8.47 -2.56 -6.38
CA LEU A 51 9.67 -2.56 -7.20
C LEU A 51 10.44 -3.89 -7.05
N TYR A 52 10.62 -4.38 -5.83
CA TYR A 52 11.25 -5.66 -5.55
C TYR A 52 10.54 -6.83 -6.25
N ARG A 53 9.22 -6.90 -6.16
CA ARG A 53 8.43 -7.93 -6.85
C ARG A 53 8.57 -7.86 -8.38
N ASN A 54 8.59 -6.65 -8.93
CA ASN A 54 8.79 -6.46 -10.36
C ASN A 54 10.18 -6.94 -10.80
N LEU A 55 11.23 -6.62 -10.02
CA LEU A 55 12.60 -7.08 -10.32
C LEU A 55 12.74 -8.61 -10.21
N ASN A 56 12.03 -9.26 -9.26
CA ASN A 56 12.01 -10.73 -9.22
C ASN A 56 11.37 -11.31 -10.48
N ALA A 57 10.20 -10.83 -10.89
CA ALA A 57 9.54 -11.29 -12.10
C ALA A 57 10.39 -11.02 -13.37
N LEU A 58 11.05 -9.86 -13.43
CA LEU A 58 11.98 -9.53 -14.52
C LEU A 58 13.17 -10.49 -14.54
N TYR A 59 13.75 -10.80 -13.37
CA TYR A 59 14.84 -11.75 -13.23
C TYR A 59 14.45 -13.13 -13.77
N ASP A 60 13.28 -13.65 -13.39
CA ASP A 60 12.82 -14.98 -13.81
C ASP A 60 12.63 -15.08 -15.32
N VAL A 61 12.01 -14.08 -15.95
CA VAL A 61 11.84 -14.03 -17.41
C VAL A 61 13.19 -13.87 -18.11
N PHE A 62 14.08 -13.05 -17.56
CA PHE A 62 15.41 -12.83 -18.13
C PHE A 62 16.30 -14.07 -18.00
N ALA A 63 16.20 -14.81 -16.89
CA ALA A 63 16.89 -16.08 -16.69
C ALA A 63 16.43 -17.11 -17.72
N SER A 64 15.14 -17.26 -17.95
CA SER A 64 14.58 -18.16 -18.98
C SER A 64 15.06 -17.79 -20.38
N LEU A 65 15.16 -16.49 -20.70
CA LEU A 65 15.72 -16.03 -21.97
C LEU A 65 17.21 -16.38 -22.09
N THR A 66 17.97 -16.22 -21.00
CA THR A 66 19.40 -16.56 -20.94
C THR A 66 19.63 -18.06 -21.12
N GLU A 67 18.84 -18.90 -20.49
CA GLU A 67 18.87 -20.36 -20.66
C GLU A 67 18.57 -20.74 -22.11
N SER A 68 17.56 -20.14 -22.73
CA SER A 68 17.22 -20.34 -24.12
C SER A 68 18.38 -19.93 -25.05
N ALA A 69 19.07 -18.84 -24.76
CA ALA A 69 20.26 -18.40 -25.49
C ALA A 69 21.42 -19.38 -25.32
N GLY A 70 21.59 -19.95 -24.14
CA GLY A 70 22.62 -20.97 -23.87
C GLY A 70 22.39 -22.26 -24.63
N ALA A 71 21.13 -22.67 -24.78
CA ALA A 71 20.75 -23.89 -25.47
C ALA A 71 20.81 -23.75 -27.02
N PHE A 72 20.39 -22.61 -27.54
CA PHE A 72 20.08 -22.48 -28.96
C PHE A 72 20.79 -21.30 -29.65
N GLY A 73 21.25 -20.33 -28.89
CA GLY A 73 21.83 -19.08 -29.40
C GLY A 73 23.33 -19.15 -29.62
N PRO A 74 23.89 -18.10 -30.23
CA PRO A 74 25.35 -17.96 -30.31
C PRO A 74 25.92 -17.66 -28.92
N ARG A 75 27.14 -18.10 -28.68
CA ARG A 75 27.84 -17.90 -27.40
C ARG A 75 27.87 -16.44 -26.95
N SER A 76 28.04 -15.52 -27.89
CA SER A 76 28.06 -14.07 -27.59
C SER A 76 26.75 -13.57 -27.01
N ASP A 77 25.59 -14.07 -27.45
CA ASP A 77 24.29 -13.69 -26.92
C ASP A 77 24.14 -14.24 -25.51
N TYR A 78 24.52 -15.50 -25.27
CA TYR A 78 24.49 -16.10 -23.93
C TYR A 78 25.38 -15.33 -22.92
N ASP A 79 26.64 -15.06 -23.33
CA ASP A 79 27.58 -14.34 -22.42
C ASP A 79 27.09 -12.94 -22.09
N ALA A 80 26.54 -12.21 -23.09
CA ALA A 80 25.98 -10.88 -22.85
C ALA A 80 24.75 -10.92 -21.92
N LEU A 81 23.83 -11.87 -22.13
CA LEU A 81 22.64 -12.03 -21.27
C LEU A 81 23.03 -12.46 -19.85
N THR A 82 23.99 -13.38 -19.70
CA THR A 82 24.49 -13.83 -18.39
C THR A 82 25.07 -12.67 -17.59
N GLN A 83 25.83 -11.79 -18.23
CA GLN A 83 26.38 -10.61 -17.58
C GLN A 83 25.27 -9.69 -17.09
N GLN A 84 24.25 -9.42 -17.90
CA GLN A 84 23.12 -8.56 -17.51
C GLN A 84 22.24 -9.22 -16.44
N LEU A 85 22.05 -10.53 -16.49
CA LEU A 85 21.35 -11.28 -15.44
C LEU A 85 22.03 -11.11 -14.09
N GLY A 86 23.37 -11.17 -14.06
CA GLY A 86 24.15 -10.91 -12.84
C GLY A 86 23.96 -9.49 -12.28
N VAL A 87 23.83 -8.49 -13.17
CA VAL A 87 23.51 -7.10 -12.72
C VAL A 87 22.12 -7.03 -12.11
N ILE A 88 21.10 -7.60 -12.76
CA ILE A 88 19.72 -7.63 -12.24
C ILE A 88 19.67 -8.34 -10.89
N ASP A 89 20.38 -9.48 -10.76
CA ASP A 89 20.43 -10.24 -9.50
C ASP A 89 21.05 -9.41 -8.36
N SER A 90 22.13 -8.71 -8.63
CA SER A 90 22.78 -7.83 -7.65
C SER A 90 21.86 -6.70 -7.18
N VAL A 91 21.17 -6.03 -8.12
CA VAL A 91 20.20 -4.96 -7.80
C VAL A 91 19.03 -5.50 -7.00
N ARG A 92 18.52 -6.66 -7.37
CA ARG A 92 17.41 -7.33 -6.68
C ARG A 92 17.78 -7.66 -5.22
N ARG A 93 18.97 -8.20 -4.97
CA ARG A 93 19.44 -8.51 -3.62
C ARG A 93 19.60 -7.25 -2.78
N ASN A 94 20.26 -6.23 -3.32
CA ASN A 94 20.46 -4.95 -2.62
C ASN A 94 19.12 -4.30 -2.24
N LEU A 95 18.13 -4.38 -3.13
CA LEU A 95 16.78 -3.86 -2.82
C LEU A 95 16.06 -4.72 -1.77
N GLY A 96 16.31 -6.04 -1.75
CA GLY A 96 15.80 -6.92 -0.70
C GLY A 96 16.36 -6.54 0.68
N ASP A 97 17.66 -6.34 0.77
CA ASP A 97 18.34 -5.93 2.00
C ASP A 97 17.85 -4.55 2.49
N GLU A 98 17.67 -3.59 1.57
CA GLU A 98 17.14 -2.26 1.91
C GLU A 98 15.69 -2.33 2.39
N LEU A 99 14.86 -3.16 1.77
CA LEU A 99 13.48 -3.39 2.19
C LEU A 99 13.41 -4.00 3.60
N GLU A 100 14.29 -4.94 3.93
CA GLU A 100 14.39 -5.51 5.27
C GLU A 100 14.81 -4.44 6.29
N ARG A 101 15.83 -3.62 5.97
CA ARG A 101 16.27 -2.52 6.80
C ARG A 101 15.16 -1.50 7.06
N LEU A 102 14.46 -1.09 6.01
CA LEU A 102 13.35 -0.12 6.10
C LEU A 102 12.19 -0.67 6.94
N THR A 103 11.84 -1.94 6.74
CA THR A 103 10.80 -2.59 7.53
C THR A 103 11.16 -2.65 9.01
N SER A 104 12.41 -3.00 9.32
CA SER A 104 12.92 -3.05 10.68
C SER A 104 12.91 -1.68 11.36
N SER A 105 13.36 -0.62 10.66
CA SER A 105 13.35 0.74 11.20
C SER A 105 11.92 1.24 11.46
N THR A 106 11.02 1.01 10.52
CA THR A 106 9.60 1.40 10.67
C THR A 106 8.96 0.68 11.87
N GLN A 107 9.27 -0.59 12.08
CA GLN A 107 8.79 -1.34 13.24
C GLN A 107 9.31 -0.78 14.57
N LEU A 108 10.58 -0.38 14.62
CA LEU A 108 11.16 0.27 15.80
C LEU A 108 10.49 1.61 16.11
N GLU A 109 10.28 2.45 15.11
CA GLU A 109 9.58 3.73 15.26
C GLU A 109 8.15 3.55 15.77
N LEU A 110 7.41 2.59 15.21
CA LEU A 110 6.06 2.26 15.68
C LEU A 110 6.04 1.83 17.15
N ASN A 111 7.01 1.04 17.58
CA ASN A 111 7.11 0.61 18.96
C ASN A 111 7.47 1.77 19.91
N GLN A 112 8.35 2.66 19.47
CA GLN A 112 8.68 3.88 20.23
C GLN A 112 7.47 4.81 20.38
N LEU A 113 6.75 5.06 19.28
CA LEU A 113 5.54 5.88 19.30
C LEU A 113 4.45 5.29 20.20
N ARG A 114 4.23 3.96 20.15
CA ARG A 114 3.30 3.27 21.04
C ARG A 114 3.68 3.44 22.51
N THR A 115 4.96 3.36 22.82
CA THR A 115 5.47 3.57 24.19
C THR A 115 5.25 5.02 24.64
N GLN A 116 5.56 6.00 23.78
CA GLN A 116 5.32 7.42 24.08
C GLN A 116 3.85 7.71 24.33
N VAL A 117 2.95 7.21 23.47
CA VAL A 117 1.51 7.36 23.66
C VAL A 117 1.03 6.75 24.97
N ARG A 118 1.56 5.58 25.34
CA ARG A 118 1.24 4.93 26.62
C ARG A 118 1.68 5.79 27.80
N THR A 119 2.90 6.32 27.76
CA THR A 119 3.44 7.19 28.83
C THR A 119 2.64 8.47 28.96
N LEU A 120 2.30 9.14 27.85
CA LEU A 120 1.48 10.35 27.84
C LEU A 120 0.08 10.09 28.41
N LYS A 121 -0.54 8.97 28.05
CA LYS A 121 -1.85 8.58 28.61
C LYS A 121 -1.76 8.34 30.12
N GLN A 122 -0.71 7.73 30.62
CA GLN A 122 -0.49 7.50 32.05
C GLN A 122 -0.29 8.83 32.79
N GLN A 123 0.50 9.75 32.24
CA GLN A 123 0.72 11.07 32.80
C GLN A 123 -0.58 11.88 32.82
N ALA A 124 -1.36 11.86 31.75
CA ALA A 124 -2.66 12.54 31.68
C ALA A 124 -3.66 11.97 32.70
N ALA A 125 -3.66 10.66 32.93
CA ALA A 125 -4.50 10.02 33.91
C ALA A 125 -4.04 10.29 35.36
N ALA A 126 -2.76 10.53 35.59
CA ALA A 126 -2.17 10.85 36.88
C ALA A 126 -2.32 12.33 37.27
N THR A 127 -2.66 13.21 36.33
CA THR A 127 -2.92 14.63 36.62
C THR A 127 -4.35 14.76 37.10
N PRO A 128 -4.64 15.08 38.44
CA PRO A 128 -6.00 15.25 38.89
C PRO A 128 -6.61 16.43 38.14
N PRO A 129 -7.92 16.39 37.82
CA PRO A 129 -8.59 17.51 37.20
C PRO A 129 -8.45 18.71 38.13
N LYS A 130 -7.89 19.82 37.64
CA LYS A 130 -7.93 21.09 38.36
C LYS A 130 -9.38 21.37 38.68
N LYS A 131 -9.76 21.20 39.98
CA LYS A 131 -11.04 21.70 40.46
C LYS A 131 -11.04 23.18 40.17
N ALA A 132 -11.85 23.63 39.23
CA ALA A 132 -12.24 25.02 39.16
C ALA A 132 -12.95 25.35 40.49
N ILE A 133 -12.24 26.05 41.37
CA ILE A 133 -12.88 26.66 42.55
C ILE A 133 -13.71 27.76 41.93
N VAL A 134 -15.01 27.52 41.79
CA VAL A 134 -15.98 28.58 41.60
C VAL A 134 -16.06 29.25 42.95
N ASP A 135 -15.42 30.41 43.07
CA ASP A 135 -15.52 31.27 44.26
C ASP A 135 -16.91 31.92 44.24
N ASP A 136 -17.84 31.24 44.89
CA ASP A 136 -19.20 31.72 45.09
C ASP A 136 -19.21 32.66 46.33
N THR A 137 -18.44 33.74 46.24
CA THR A 137 -18.49 34.81 47.23
C THR A 137 -19.02 36.09 46.60
N GLU A 138 -20.30 36.13 46.31
CA GLU A 138 -20.99 37.40 46.10
C GLU A 138 -22.11 37.53 47.10
N PRO A 139 -22.11 38.62 47.98
CA PRO A 139 -23.10 38.78 49.03
C PRO A 139 -24.44 39.23 48.48
N ALA A 140 -25.47 38.60 49.02
CA ALA A 140 -26.87 38.89 48.76
C ALA A 140 -27.20 40.37 48.86
N LYS A 141 -27.70 40.99 47.79
CA LYS A 141 -28.48 42.22 47.86
C LYS A 141 -29.96 41.93 47.65
N LYS A 142 -30.70 42.04 48.71
CA LYS A 142 -32.16 42.05 48.74
C LYS A 142 -32.70 43.26 48.01
N THR A 143 -33.69 43.09 47.13
CA THR A 143 -34.89 43.92 46.99
C THR A 143 -35.84 43.26 46.00
N ALA A 144 -36.91 42.76 46.52
CA ALA A 144 -38.30 43.20 46.50
C ALA A 144 -38.96 43.16 45.08
N SER A 145 -39.88 42.20 44.99
CA SER A 145 -41.27 42.30 44.53
C SER A 145 -41.52 43.04 43.20
N HIS A 146 -42.08 42.32 42.22
CA HIS A 146 -43.44 42.55 41.78
C HIS A 146 -43.98 41.45 40.86
N LYS A 147 -45.20 41.06 41.15
CA LYS A 147 -46.15 40.20 40.44
C LYS A 147 -46.36 40.60 39.02
N LYS A 148 -46.46 39.62 38.09
CA LYS A 148 -47.72 39.24 37.42
C LYS A 148 -47.46 38.25 36.30
N LYS A 149 -48.17 37.18 36.38
CA LYS A 149 -48.57 36.26 35.28
C LYS A 149 -49.69 36.96 34.46
N PRO A 150 -50.15 36.57 33.26
CA PRO A 150 -50.10 35.28 32.68
C PRO A 150 -49.97 35.23 31.13
N ALA A 151 -49.75 34.02 30.63
CA ALA A 151 -50.36 33.35 29.46
C ALA A 151 -50.14 33.92 28.04
N GLN A 152 -49.70 33.15 27.16
CA GLN A 152 -50.43 32.37 26.17
C GLN A 152 -49.51 31.98 25.01
N LYS A 153 -49.41 30.71 24.80
CA LYS A 153 -49.85 29.89 23.65
C LYS A 153 -49.07 30.02 22.33
N SER A 154 -48.62 28.85 21.96
CA SER A 154 -48.70 28.22 20.63
C SER A 154 -47.72 28.78 19.60
N THR A 155 -46.99 28.01 18.87
CA THR A 155 -47.35 26.86 18.03
C THR A 155 -46.06 26.23 17.49
N THR A 156 -46.00 24.96 17.52
CA THR A 156 -45.29 24.11 16.55
C THR A 156 -45.96 24.29 15.17
N PRO A 157 -45.34 23.96 14.02
CA PRO A 157 -44.83 22.66 13.67
C PRO A 157 -43.53 22.70 12.83
N ALA A 158 -42.70 21.72 12.90
CA ALA A 158 -42.67 20.47 12.12
C ALA A 158 -42.20 20.57 10.71
N THR A 159 -41.48 19.58 10.37
CA THR A 159 -41.29 18.92 9.06
C THR A 159 -39.89 19.12 8.55
N GLY A 160 -39.13 18.13 8.27
CA GLY A 160 -39.25 16.79 7.85
C GLY A 160 -37.85 16.28 7.59
N SER A 161 -37.54 15.10 8.01
CA SER A 161 -37.70 13.89 7.20
C SER A 161 -36.87 13.95 5.94
N SER A 162 -36.06 13.06 5.65
CA SER A 162 -36.10 11.63 5.49
C SER A 162 -34.71 11.13 5.16
N ASN A 163 -34.14 10.15 5.82
CA ASN A 163 -34.39 8.75 5.51
C ASN A 163 -34.07 8.36 4.07
N SER A 164 -33.08 7.54 3.91
CA SER A 164 -33.27 6.25 3.28
C SER A 164 -31.95 5.51 3.12
N THR A 165 -31.76 4.51 3.92
CA THR A 165 -31.27 3.22 3.49
C THR A 165 -32.50 2.49 2.90
N PRO A 166 -32.38 1.66 1.90
CA PRO A 166 -32.15 0.25 2.06
C PRO A 166 -31.20 -0.28 1.00
N GLY A 167 -30.45 -1.32 1.15
CA GLY A 167 -30.88 -2.65 1.54
C GLY A 167 -30.91 -3.58 0.37
N SER A 168 -30.37 -4.72 0.58
CA SER A 168 -30.76 -6.01 0.03
C SER A 168 -30.13 -6.44 -1.29
N ALA A 169 -29.25 -7.41 -1.23
CA ALA A 169 -29.56 -8.84 -1.30
C ALA A 169 -29.76 -9.37 -2.73
N GLY A 170 -29.10 -10.44 -2.98
CA GLY A 170 -29.32 -11.34 -4.10
C GLY A 170 -27.99 -11.95 -4.48
N SER A 171 -27.52 -12.97 -3.84
CA SER A 171 -27.94 -14.35 -3.90
C SER A 171 -27.65 -15.03 -5.24
N SER A 172 -26.87 -16.07 -5.07
CA SER A 172 -27.01 -17.36 -5.75
C SER A 172 -26.29 -17.49 -7.10
N ALA A 173 -25.42 -18.34 -7.30
CA ALA A 173 -25.42 -19.76 -7.40
C ALA A 173 -24.18 -20.19 -8.18
N ALA A 174 -23.45 -21.09 -7.62
CA ALA A 174 -22.72 -22.07 -8.42
C ALA A 174 -23.74 -23.06 -9.04
N PRO A 175 -23.38 -23.72 -10.12
CA PRO A 175 -23.24 -25.17 -10.07
C PRO A 175 -21.97 -25.64 -10.80
N VAL A 176 -21.21 -26.55 -10.15
CA VAL A 176 -21.27 -28.01 -10.28
C VAL A 176 -20.94 -28.56 -11.68
N ALA A 177 -19.72 -29.10 -11.74
CA ALA A 177 -19.33 -30.42 -12.27
C ALA A 177 -19.90 -30.94 -13.59
N LYS A 178 -18.98 -31.46 -14.36
CA LYS A 178 -18.83 -32.85 -14.88
C LYS A 178 -17.76 -32.83 -15.93
N GLU A 179 -16.69 -33.55 -15.70
CA GLU A 179 -16.42 -34.90 -16.20
C GLU A 179 -16.72 -35.12 -17.71
N GLN A 180 -15.73 -35.12 -18.49
CA GLN A 180 -15.19 -36.28 -19.20
C GLN A 180 -13.85 -35.91 -19.80
#